data_f60a557bc9f5b47f4b35cc48df442ae2
#
_entry.id   f60a557bc9f5b47f4b35cc48df442ae2
#
_cell.length_a   1.000
_cell.length_b   1.000
_cell.length_c   1.000
_cell.angle_alpha   90.00
_cell.angle_beta   90.00
_cell.angle_gamma   90.00
#
_symmetry.space_group_name_H-M   'P 1'
#
loop_
_entity.id
_entity.type
_entity.pdbx_description
1 polymer ?
#
loop_
_entity_poly.entity_id
_entity_poly.type
_entity_poly.pdbx_seq_one_letter_code
_entity_poly.pdbx_strand_id
1 'polypeptide(L)'
;MADLYLKRIHYLKNSLKIAILSYRSAPFGGGQGIYVYELSKVLKELGHEVDIISGPPYPELIPGIKLIKLPGLNLFSTFKFGDRLDLFLNKKNKSFDDWYEFGSTLLGGFPELQTFGNRAHSYLLDKTYDIVIDNQSISYGALKIQDSFPLVEIMHHPISKDYYYDLKFAKGILQRISKIRWYSFLKMQKSSAKKINVVVTPSMNSKEDIHIDFQVPMENIQVIPNGIDCDIFYPLPKILSKKNRLITTASADVPLKGLDFSLEAIAKLKPEYPDIHLMVIGSPRKEGHTERLLKKLELENHVSFRTNLTKEEITQEYAQSEAAIVSSLYEGFGFPVGEAMACATPLVATN
;
A
#
# COMPACT_ATOMS: atom_id res chain seq x y z
N MET A 1 0.42 31.59 -5.12
CA MET A 1 1.18 30.32 -5.11
C MET A 1 0.77 29.39 -6.24
N ALA A 2 -0.51 29.18 -6.52
CA ALA A 2 -0.98 28.36 -7.64
C ALA A 2 -0.46 28.83 -9.03
N ASP A 3 -0.38 30.14 -9.26
CA ASP A 3 0.08 30.73 -10.52
C ASP A 3 1.60 30.54 -10.78
N LEU A 4 2.40 30.42 -9.72
CA LEU A 4 3.83 30.08 -9.81
C LEU A 4 4.04 28.58 -10.10
N TYR A 5 3.14 27.74 -9.61
CA TYR A 5 3.14 26.29 -9.88
C TYR A 5 2.77 26.02 -11.34
N LEU A 6 1.72 26.68 -11.84
CA LEU A 6 1.27 26.54 -13.23
C LEU A 6 2.32 27.08 -14.23
N LYS A 7 3.07 28.14 -13.89
CA LYS A 7 4.17 28.65 -14.73
C LYS A 7 5.39 27.71 -14.76
N ARG A 8 5.66 26.93 -13.71
CA ARG A 8 6.73 25.91 -13.73
C ARG A 8 6.36 24.68 -14.57
N ILE A 9 5.09 24.33 -14.66
CA ILE A 9 4.58 23.23 -15.51
C ILE A 9 4.74 23.56 -17.01
N HIS A 10 4.74 24.82 -17.38
CA HIS A 10 4.94 25.26 -18.79
C HIS A 10 6.36 25.00 -19.34
N TYR A 11 7.32 24.58 -18.52
CA TYR A 11 8.68 24.27 -18.95
C TYR A 11 8.90 22.82 -19.43
N LEU A 12 7.96 21.90 -19.17
CA LEU A 12 8.00 20.56 -19.75
C LEU A 12 7.24 20.55 -21.08
N LYS A 13 7.86 21.15 -22.11
CA LYS A 13 7.28 21.26 -23.45
C LYS A 13 7.21 19.93 -24.21
N ASN A 14 7.74 18.84 -23.69
CA ASN A 14 7.76 17.55 -24.38
C ASN A 14 6.95 16.51 -23.58
N SER A 15 5.98 15.91 -24.24
CA SER A 15 5.31 14.71 -23.75
C SER A 15 6.35 13.61 -23.55
N LEU A 16 6.39 13.01 -22.35
CA LEU A 16 7.23 11.86 -22.05
C LEU A 16 6.45 10.58 -22.25
N LYS A 17 7.15 9.54 -22.67
CA LYS A 17 6.65 8.18 -22.68
C LYS A 17 7.10 7.46 -21.41
N ILE A 18 6.17 7.17 -20.52
CA ILE A 18 6.40 6.69 -19.15
C ILE A 18 5.92 5.26 -19.00
N ALA A 19 6.77 4.37 -18.51
CA ALA A 19 6.35 3.04 -18.05
C ALA A 19 6.24 3.03 -16.53
N ILE A 20 5.09 2.64 -15.99
CA ILE A 20 4.91 2.41 -14.55
C ILE A 20 4.84 0.90 -14.31
N LEU A 21 5.78 0.40 -13.51
CA LEU A 21 5.86 -1.00 -13.10
C LEU A 21 5.11 -1.20 -11.79
N SER A 22 4.29 -2.22 -11.71
CA SER A 22 3.64 -2.59 -10.46
C SER A 22 3.45 -4.10 -10.36
N TYR A 23 4.12 -4.71 -9.40
CA TYR A 23 4.10 -6.17 -9.28
C TYR A 23 2.72 -6.72 -8.87
N ARG A 24 1.92 -5.93 -8.16
CA ARG A 24 0.54 -6.21 -7.75
C ARG A 24 -0.23 -4.92 -7.61
N SER A 25 -1.39 -4.82 -8.24
CA SER A 25 -2.20 -3.59 -8.24
C SER A 25 -3.69 -3.88 -8.13
N ALA A 26 -4.09 -4.68 -7.13
CA ALA A 26 -5.52 -4.91 -6.89
C ALA A 26 -6.26 -3.57 -6.77
N PRO A 27 -7.36 -3.36 -7.50
CA PRO A 27 -8.11 -2.10 -7.50
C PRO A 27 -8.77 -1.83 -6.15
N PHE A 28 -9.09 -2.90 -5.42
CA PHE A 28 -9.72 -2.85 -4.11
C PHE A 28 -8.87 -3.64 -3.11
N GLY A 29 -8.45 -3.01 -2.01
CA GLY A 29 -7.79 -3.70 -0.92
C GLY A 29 -6.27 -3.50 -0.78
N GLY A 30 -5.72 -2.44 -1.34
CA GLY A 30 -4.32 -2.07 -1.12
C GLY A 30 -3.96 -0.70 -1.68
N GLY A 31 -3.15 0.06 -0.93
CA GLY A 31 -2.72 1.41 -1.34
C GLY A 31 -1.96 1.46 -2.66
N GLN A 32 -1.26 0.38 -3.04
CA GLN A 32 -0.45 0.34 -4.26
C GLN A 32 -1.29 0.44 -5.54
N GLY A 33 -2.43 -0.26 -5.61
CA GLY A 33 -3.32 -0.19 -6.78
C GLY A 33 -3.95 1.18 -6.95
N ILE A 34 -4.40 1.78 -5.85
CA ILE A 34 -4.95 3.15 -5.80
C ILE A 34 -3.88 4.15 -6.24
N TYR A 35 -2.65 4.01 -5.74
CA TYR A 35 -1.55 4.89 -6.10
C TYR A 35 -1.22 4.85 -7.60
N VAL A 36 -1.13 3.65 -8.18
CA VAL A 36 -0.89 3.48 -9.63
C VAL A 36 -2.01 4.11 -10.46
N TYR A 37 -3.26 3.92 -10.03
CA TYR A 37 -4.42 4.52 -10.68
C TYR A 37 -4.32 6.06 -10.69
N GLU A 38 -4.15 6.67 -9.51
CA GLU A 38 -4.11 8.13 -9.37
C GLU A 38 -2.88 8.73 -10.07
N LEU A 39 -1.69 8.14 -9.90
CA LEU A 39 -0.48 8.61 -10.55
C LEU A 39 -0.59 8.55 -12.08
N SER A 40 -1.07 7.43 -12.62
CA SER A 40 -1.21 7.26 -14.06
C SER A 40 -2.25 8.22 -14.67
N LYS A 41 -3.35 8.48 -13.94
CA LYS A 41 -4.37 9.46 -14.30
C LYS A 41 -3.76 10.85 -14.41
N VAL A 42 -3.09 11.33 -13.36
CA VAL A 42 -2.51 12.68 -13.32
C VAL A 42 -1.42 12.85 -14.38
N LEU A 43 -0.53 11.88 -14.54
CA LEU A 43 0.51 11.95 -15.57
C LEU A 43 -0.09 12.04 -16.99
N LYS A 44 -1.18 11.33 -17.25
CA LYS A 44 -1.90 11.43 -18.52
C LYS A 44 -2.58 12.79 -18.68
N GLU A 45 -3.21 13.33 -17.65
CA GLU A 45 -3.82 14.67 -17.66
C GLU A 45 -2.77 15.77 -17.91
N LEU A 46 -1.53 15.55 -17.46
CA LEU A 46 -0.38 16.43 -17.75
C LEU A 46 0.15 16.28 -19.19
N GLY A 47 -0.43 15.40 -20.01
CA GLY A 47 -0.10 15.24 -21.42
C GLY A 47 0.99 14.20 -21.71
N HIS A 48 1.36 13.35 -20.76
CA HIS A 48 2.30 12.26 -20.96
C HIS A 48 1.64 11.01 -21.56
N GLU A 49 2.41 10.21 -22.32
CA GLU A 49 2.03 8.86 -22.72
C GLU A 49 2.40 7.91 -21.58
N VAL A 50 1.40 7.21 -21.00
CA VAL A 50 1.60 6.35 -19.84
C VAL A 50 1.18 4.94 -20.14
N ASP A 51 2.10 3.99 -19.97
CA ASP A 51 1.85 2.56 -20.01
C ASP A 51 2.01 1.96 -18.60
N ILE A 52 1.07 1.11 -18.19
CA ILE A 52 1.16 0.34 -16.95
C ILE A 52 1.59 -1.09 -17.27
N ILE A 53 2.71 -1.52 -16.70
CA ILE A 53 3.25 -2.88 -16.80
C ILE A 53 3.02 -3.56 -15.46
N SER A 54 2.08 -4.52 -15.41
CA SER A 54 1.65 -5.09 -14.13
C SER A 54 1.66 -6.61 -14.09
N GLY A 55 2.03 -7.15 -12.91
CA GLY A 55 1.73 -8.51 -12.49
C GLY A 55 0.31 -8.64 -11.92
N PRO A 56 -0.22 -9.88 -11.78
CA PRO A 56 -1.52 -10.11 -11.17
C PRO A 56 -1.51 -9.92 -9.64
N PRO A 57 -2.61 -9.44 -9.03
CA PRO A 57 -3.83 -8.94 -9.65
C PRO A 57 -3.61 -7.60 -10.34
N TYR A 58 -4.29 -7.43 -11.48
CA TYR A 58 -4.11 -6.28 -12.35
C TYR A 58 -4.92 -5.07 -11.87
N PRO A 59 -4.44 -3.82 -12.13
CA PRO A 59 -5.17 -2.60 -11.80
C PRO A 59 -6.36 -2.38 -12.73
N GLU A 60 -7.34 -1.61 -12.23
CA GLU A 60 -8.27 -0.87 -13.07
C GLU A 60 -7.62 0.45 -13.48
N LEU A 61 -7.86 0.91 -14.70
CA LEU A 61 -7.25 2.11 -15.26
C LEU A 61 -8.29 2.97 -15.96
N ILE A 62 -8.03 4.27 -16.04
CA ILE A 62 -8.86 5.15 -16.85
C ILE A 62 -8.72 4.83 -18.35
N PRO A 63 -9.73 5.13 -19.18
CA PRO A 63 -9.66 4.94 -20.63
C PRO A 63 -8.44 5.64 -21.24
N GLY A 64 -7.76 4.94 -22.16
CA GLY A 64 -6.61 5.46 -22.92
C GLY A 64 -5.26 5.34 -22.18
N ILE A 65 -5.18 4.66 -21.05
CA ILE A 65 -3.93 4.14 -20.48
C ILE A 65 -3.81 2.68 -20.87
N LYS A 66 -2.67 2.29 -21.43
CA LYS A 66 -2.42 0.92 -21.87
C LYS A 66 -1.96 0.06 -20.70
N LEU A 67 -2.60 -1.10 -20.51
CA LEU A 67 -2.19 -2.12 -19.56
C LEU A 67 -1.42 -3.24 -20.27
N ILE A 68 -0.17 -3.42 -19.88
CA ILE A 68 0.67 -4.54 -20.27
C ILE A 68 0.67 -5.56 -19.13
N LYS A 69 0.08 -6.73 -19.37
CA LYS A 69 -0.03 -7.79 -18.38
C LYS A 69 1.20 -8.70 -18.45
N LEU A 70 1.94 -8.80 -17.34
CA LEU A 70 3.02 -9.77 -17.18
C LEU A 70 2.55 -10.90 -16.26
N PRO A 71 2.05 -12.01 -16.81
CA PRO A 71 1.44 -13.05 -16.01
C PRO A 71 2.46 -13.80 -15.16
N GLY A 72 2.25 -13.80 -13.83
CA GLY A 72 2.86 -14.70 -12.86
C GLY A 72 1.90 -15.83 -12.48
N LEU A 73 2.29 -16.67 -11.51
CA LEU A 73 1.42 -17.72 -10.98
C LEU A 73 0.32 -17.17 -10.07
N ASN A 74 0.52 -15.97 -9.50
CA ASN A 74 -0.41 -15.35 -8.53
C ASN A 74 -0.75 -16.26 -7.34
N LEU A 75 0.25 -16.95 -6.78
CA LEU A 75 0.08 -17.95 -5.73
C LEU A 75 -0.45 -17.38 -4.41
N PHE A 76 -0.41 -16.06 -4.25
CA PHE A 76 -0.93 -15.35 -3.08
C PHE A 76 -2.40 -14.92 -3.22
N SER A 77 -3.07 -15.29 -4.30
CA SER A 77 -4.54 -15.21 -4.42
C SER A 77 -5.24 -16.28 -3.56
N THR A 78 -4.52 -17.34 -3.17
CA THR A 78 -5.01 -18.42 -2.31
C THR A 78 -3.95 -18.86 -1.30
N PHE A 79 -4.41 -19.39 -0.15
CA PHE A 79 -3.53 -19.95 0.88
C PHE A 79 -3.61 -21.47 0.97
N LYS A 80 -4.52 -22.11 0.23
CA LYS A 80 -4.65 -23.56 0.21
C LYS A 80 -3.60 -24.17 -0.72
N PHE A 81 -2.91 -25.20 -0.24
CA PHE A 81 -1.86 -25.88 -1.03
C PHE A 81 -2.40 -26.46 -2.35
N GLY A 82 -3.57 -27.12 -2.30
CA GLY A 82 -4.19 -27.69 -3.51
C GLY A 82 -4.42 -26.65 -4.59
N ASP A 83 -5.02 -25.52 -4.23
CA ASP A 83 -5.28 -24.42 -5.18
C ASP A 83 -3.98 -23.87 -5.79
N ARG A 84 -2.90 -23.74 -4.98
CA ARG A 84 -1.57 -23.31 -5.47
C ARG A 84 -0.96 -24.32 -6.43
N LEU A 85 -1.11 -25.62 -6.14
CA LEU A 85 -0.66 -26.70 -7.00
C LEU A 85 -1.40 -26.68 -8.33
N ASP A 86 -2.73 -26.49 -8.29
CA ASP A 86 -3.55 -26.38 -9.48
C ASP A 86 -3.18 -25.18 -10.35
N LEU A 87 -2.96 -24.01 -9.74
CA LEU A 87 -2.45 -22.83 -10.46
C LEU A 87 -1.12 -23.11 -11.15
N PHE A 88 -0.21 -23.81 -10.48
CA PHE A 88 1.07 -24.19 -11.07
C PHE A 88 0.90 -25.22 -12.19
N LEU A 89 0.15 -26.31 -11.97
CA LEU A 89 -0.02 -27.39 -12.94
C LEU A 89 -0.74 -26.91 -14.21
N ASN A 90 -1.76 -26.08 -14.07
CA ASN A 90 -2.59 -25.59 -15.18
C ASN A 90 -1.87 -24.56 -16.06
N LYS A 91 -0.77 -23.95 -15.61
CA LYS A 91 -0.01 -23.03 -16.45
C LYS A 91 0.75 -23.81 -17.53
N LYS A 92 0.41 -23.57 -18.80
CA LYS A 92 1.18 -24.06 -19.95
C LYS A 92 2.50 -23.27 -20.07
N ASN A 93 3.55 -23.92 -20.59
CA ASN A 93 4.87 -23.29 -20.86
C ASN A 93 5.46 -22.57 -19.63
N LYS A 94 5.80 -23.33 -18.60
CA LYS A 94 6.38 -22.84 -17.36
C LYS A 94 7.79 -22.30 -17.60
N SER A 95 8.03 -21.05 -17.21
CA SER A 95 9.35 -20.44 -17.20
C SER A 95 10.12 -20.82 -15.93
N PHE A 96 11.42 -20.49 -15.92
CA PHE A 96 12.24 -20.62 -14.69
C PHE A 96 11.66 -19.83 -13.51
N ASP A 97 11.14 -18.61 -13.77
CA ASP A 97 10.50 -17.79 -12.74
C ASP A 97 9.25 -18.47 -12.14
N ASP A 98 8.50 -19.22 -12.93
CA ASP A 98 7.32 -19.96 -12.43
C ASP A 98 7.72 -21.12 -11.50
N TRP A 99 8.76 -21.85 -11.83
CA TRP A 99 9.33 -22.87 -10.95
C TRP A 99 9.89 -22.26 -9.66
N TYR A 100 10.57 -21.13 -9.77
CA TYR A 100 11.08 -20.41 -8.62
C TYR A 100 9.96 -19.86 -7.72
N GLU A 101 8.88 -19.29 -8.30
CA GLU A 101 7.70 -18.85 -7.57
C GLU A 101 7.09 -20.00 -6.77
N PHE A 102 6.82 -21.12 -7.45
CA PHE A 102 6.21 -22.28 -6.80
C PHE A 102 7.09 -22.84 -5.68
N GLY A 103 8.36 -23.15 -5.96
CA GLY A 103 9.28 -23.71 -4.99
C GLY A 103 9.54 -22.80 -3.79
N SER A 104 9.74 -21.50 -4.02
CA SER A 104 9.94 -20.53 -2.94
C SER A 104 8.70 -20.40 -2.05
N THR A 105 7.51 -20.40 -2.67
CA THR A 105 6.24 -20.32 -1.94
C THR A 105 5.99 -21.54 -1.06
N LEU A 106 6.38 -22.74 -1.50
CA LEU A 106 6.34 -23.97 -0.69
C LEU A 106 7.21 -23.84 0.57
N LEU A 107 8.32 -23.13 0.48
CA LEU A 107 9.20 -22.84 1.60
C LEU A 107 8.74 -21.65 2.45
N GLY A 108 7.59 -21.05 2.12
CA GLY A 108 7.00 -19.91 2.83
C GLY A 108 7.59 -18.55 2.48
N GLY A 109 8.34 -18.43 1.37
CA GLY A 109 8.88 -17.18 0.85
C GLY A 109 7.87 -16.39 0.01
N PHE A 110 8.23 -15.14 -0.32
CA PHE A 110 7.47 -14.25 -1.21
C PHE A 110 8.33 -13.84 -2.43
N PRO A 111 8.35 -14.65 -3.49
CA PRO A 111 9.23 -14.47 -4.66
C PRO A 111 8.70 -13.49 -5.71
N GLU A 112 7.42 -13.09 -5.66
CA GLU A 112 6.75 -12.34 -6.74
C GLU A 112 7.49 -11.04 -7.11
N LEU A 113 8.08 -10.34 -6.13
CA LEU A 113 8.85 -9.12 -6.37
C LEU A 113 10.02 -9.37 -7.34
N GLN A 114 10.78 -10.44 -7.11
CA GLN A 114 11.94 -10.78 -7.94
C GLN A 114 11.53 -11.24 -9.32
N THR A 115 10.56 -12.16 -9.40
CA THR A 115 10.13 -12.73 -10.68
C THR A 115 9.40 -11.71 -11.55
N PHE A 116 8.63 -10.81 -10.93
CA PHE A 116 8.06 -9.67 -11.64
C PHE A 116 9.16 -8.78 -12.22
N GLY A 117 10.16 -8.41 -11.43
CA GLY A 117 11.28 -7.60 -11.91
C GLY A 117 12.04 -8.25 -13.09
N ASN A 118 12.25 -9.57 -13.07
CA ASN A 118 12.84 -10.30 -14.19
C ASN A 118 11.97 -10.20 -15.45
N ARG A 119 10.66 -10.43 -15.33
CA ARG A 119 9.70 -10.32 -16.45
C ARG A 119 9.61 -8.91 -16.99
N ALA A 120 9.58 -7.91 -16.10
CA ALA A 120 9.54 -6.50 -16.49
C ALA A 120 10.80 -6.10 -17.26
N HIS A 121 11.97 -6.46 -16.74
CA HIS A 121 13.23 -6.24 -17.46
C HIS A 121 13.22 -6.90 -18.85
N SER A 122 12.85 -8.20 -18.94
CA SER A 122 12.80 -8.90 -20.22
C SER A 122 11.82 -8.27 -21.20
N TYR A 123 10.68 -7.77 -20.73
CA TYR A 123 9.71 -7.06 -21.55
C TYR A 123 10.25 -5.72 -22.09
N LEU A 124 11.06 -5.01 -21.28
CA LEU A 124 11.57 -3.67 -21.61
C LEU A 124 12.75 -3.69 -22.57
N LEU A 125 13.45 -4.81 -22.77
CA LEU A 125 14.69 -4.89 -23.56
C LEU A 125 14.57 -4.33 -24.99
N ASP A 126 13.39 -4.47 -25.61
CA ASP A 126 13.11 -4.03 -26.98
C ASP A 126 12.11 -2.85 -27.05
N LYS A 127 11.91 -2.16 -25.94
CA LYS A 127 10.99 -1.01 -25.82
C LYS A 127 11.76 0.30 -25.69
N THR A 128 11.05 1.38 -25.99
CA THR A 128 11.56 2.74 -25.84
C THR A 128 10.63 3.51 -24.90
N TYR A 129 11.15 3.87 -23.72
CA TYR A 129 10.52 4.77 -22.76
C TYR A 129 11.52 5.84 -22.36
N ASP A 130 11.03 7.04 -22.07
CA ASP A 130 11.86 8.13 -21.58
C ASP A 130 12.21 7.96 -20.11
N ILE A 131 11.30 7.31 -19.34
CA ILE A 131 11.47 7.03 -17.93
C ILE A 131 10.67 5.80 -17.52
N VAL A 132 11.21 5.04 -16.57
CA VAL A 132 10.55 3.92 -15.91
C VAL A 132 10.33 4.27 -14.44
N ILE A 133 9.12 4.09 -13.94
CA ILE A 133 8.76 4.26 -12.53
C ILE A 133 8.45 2.88 -11.96
N ASP A 134 9.19 2.42 -10.96
CA ASP A 134 8.91 1.15 -10.27
C ASP A 134 8.16 1.42 -8.97
N ASN A 135 6.95 0.86 -8.86
CA ASN A 135 6.11 1.00 -7.69
C ASN A 135 6.42 -0.06 -6.64
N GLN A 136 7.49 0.16 -5.89
CA GLN A 136 7.91 -0.59 -4.70
C GLN A 136 8.26 -2.07 -4.93
N SER A 137 8.74 -2.48 -6.11
CA SER A 137 9.24 -3.85 -6.25
C SER A 137 10.66 -4.01 -5.69
N ILE A 138 11.52 -3.02 -5.92
CA ILE A 138 12.90 -2.93 -5.41
C ILE A 138 13.67 -4.24 -5.67
N SER A 139 13.55 -4.74 -6.89
CA SER A 139 14.08 -6.06 -7.26
C SER A 139 15.46 -5.97 -7.91
N TYR A 140 16.13 -7.11 -8.10
CA TYR A 140 17.31 -7.16 -8.97
C TYR A 140 16.99 -6.83 -10.43
N GLY A 141 15.74 -7.06 -10.85
CA GLY A 141 15.23 -6.60 -12.16
C GLY A 141 15.24 -5.10 -12.30
N ALA A 142 14.88 -4.35 -11.25
CA ALA A 142 14.92 -2.89 -11.25
C ALA A 142 16.33 -2.35 -11.49
N LEU A 143 17.38 -2.98 -10.92
CA LEU A 143 18.78 -2.60 -11.20
C LEU A 143 19.14 -2.78 -12.67
N LYS A 144 18.74 -3.91 -13.27
CA LYS A 144 18.98 -4.14 -14.72
C LYS A 144 18.23 -3.15 -15.60
N ILE A 145 17.01 -2.74 -15.19
CA ILE A 145 16.23 -1.72 -15.88
C ILE A 145 16.94 -0.36 -15.77
N GLN A 146 17.49 -0.01 -14.61
CA GLN A 146 18.26 1.22 -14.39
C GLN A 146 19.49 1.34 -15.30
N ASP A 147 20.10 0.20 -15.68
CA ASP A 147 21.24 0.19 -16.60
C ASP A 147 20.84 0.64 -18.02
N SER A 148 19.55 0.57 -18.39
CA SER A 148 19.04 0.83 -19.73
C SER A 148 18.09 2.04 -19.81
N PHE A 149 17.46 2.41 -18.70
CA PHE A 149 16.46 3.48 -18.61
C PHE A 149 16.70 4.36 -17.39
N PRO A 150 16.37 5.66 -17.45
CA PRO A 150 16.15 6.46 -16.26
C PRO A 150 15.09 5.78 -15.40
N LEU A 151 15.44 5.39 -14.16
CA LEU A 151 14.57 4.70 -13.22
C LEU A 151 14.27 5.57 -12.01
N VAL A 152 12.99 5.68 -11.66
CA VAL A 152 12.53 6.21 -10.36
C VAL A 152 11.89 5.05 -9.58
N GLU A 153 12.41 4.78 -8.40
CA GLU A 153 11.85 3.81 -7.46
C GLU A 153 10.96 4.52 -6.46
N ILE A 154 9.69 4.14 -6.37
CA ILE A 154 8.77 4.66 -5.35
C ILE A 154 8.77 3.71 -4.17
N MET A 155 9.18 4.21 -3.02
CA MET A 155 9.12 3.50 -1.74
C MET A 155 8.12 4.18 -0.83
N HIS A 156 6.90 3.65 -0.73
CA HIS A 156 5.84 4.23 0.11
C HIS A 156 6.20 4.22 1.58
N HIS A 157 6.87 3.17 2.02
CA HIS A 157 7.48 3.02 3.34
C HIS A 157 8.46 1.84 3.31
N PRO A 158 9.43 1.80 4.23
CA PRO A 158 10.33 0.66 4.34
C PRO A 158 9.61 -0.54 4.94
N ILE A 159 9.43 -1.61 4.15
CA ILE A 159 8.75 -2.85 4.57
C ILE A 159 9.45 -3.55 5.75
N SER A 160 10.65 -3.14 6.11
CA SER A 160 11.34 -3.54 7.34
C SER A 160 10.57 -3.18 8.61
N LYS A 161 9.76 -2.11 8.58
CA LYS A 161 8.88 -1.76 9.71
C LYS A 161 7.76 -2.78 9.88
N ASP A 162 7.14 -3.23 8.77
CA ASP A 162 6.16 -4.32 8.81
C ASP A 162 6.77 -5.59 9.39
N TYR A 163 7.98 -5.96 8.93
CA TYR A 163 8.71 -7.11 9.45
C TYR A 163 9.00 -7.00 10.94
N TYR A 164 9.46 -5.83 11.40
CA TYR A 164 9.73 -5.59 12.82
C TYR A 164 8.48 -5.79 13.68
N TYR A 165 7.36 -5.15 13.32
CA TYR A 165 6.12 -5.28 14.08
C TYR A 165 5.51 -6.67 13.97
N ASP A 166 5.56 -7.31 12.82
CA ASP A 166 5.12 -8.69 12.63
C ASP A 166 5.89 -9.67 13.53
N LEU A 167 7.20 -9.48 13.70
CA LEU A 167 8.00 -10.28 14.63
C LEU A 167 7.72 -9.94 16.10
N LYS A 168 7.53 -8.65 16.42
CA LYS A 168 7.25 -8.20 17.79
C LYS A 168 5.94 -8.78 18.32
N PHE A 169 4.91 -8.84 17.47
CA PHE A 169 3.59 -9.37 17.84
C PHE A 169 3.38 -10.86 17.53
N ALA A 170 4.38 -11.55 16.97
CA ALA A 170 4.30 -12.97 16.68
C ALA A 170 4.21 -13.80 17.97
N LYS A 171 3.18 -14.67 18.03
CA LYS A 171 2.92 -15.58 19.16
C LYS A 171 3.63 -16.92 18.92
N GLY A 172 4.74 -17.13 19.63
CA GLY A 172 5.49 -18.39 19.60
C GLY A 172 6.47 -18.52 18.41
N ILE A 173 7.32 -19.56 18.51
CA ILE A 173 8.47 -19.74 17.63
C ILE A 173 8.10 -20.07 16.18
N LEU A 174 7.05 -20.87 15.97
CA LEU A 174 6.61 -21.28 14.64
C LEU A 174 6.10 -20.08 13.83
N GLN A 175 5.36 -19.18 14.48
CA GLN A 175 4.87 -17.97 13.82
C GLN A 175 6.02 -17.01 13.48
N ARG A 176 7.03 -16.89 14.38
CA ARG A 176 8.25 -16.11 14.09
C ARG A 176 9.02 -16.67 12.91
N ILE A 177 9.22 -18.00 12.85
CA ILE A 177 9.88 -18.65 11.71
C ILE A 177 9.10 -18.38 10.40
N SER A 178 7.78 -18.50 10.44
CA SER A 178 6.93 -18.20 9.28
C SER A 178 7.14 -16.76 8.78
N LYS A 179 7.17 -15.78 9.69
CA LYS A 179 7.43 -14.37 9.34
C LYS A 179 8.84 -14.16 8.77
N ILE A 180 9.87 -14.73 9.37
CA ILE A 180 11.25 -14.66 8.86
C ILE A 180 11.34 -15.19 7.42
N ARG A 181 10.64 -16.30 7.13
CA ARG A 181 10.61 -16.89 5.78
C ARG A 181 9.86 -15.99 4.81
N TRP A 182 8.71 -15.49 5.21
CA TRP A 182 7.92 -14.57 4.40
C TRP A 182 8.73 -13.34 3.97
N TYR A 183 9.39 -12.67 4.92
CA TYR A 183 10.18 -11.48 4.66
C TYR A 183 11.60 -11.74 4.14
N SER A 184 11.91 -12.96 3.69
CA SER A 184 13.24 -13.30 3.14
C SER A 184 13.65 -12.42 1.94
N PHE A 185 12.68 -11.89 1.19
CA PHE A 185 12.91 -10.96 0.08
C PHE A 185 13.55 -9.62 0.52
N LEU A 186 13.48 -9.25 1.80
CA LEU A 186 14.14 -8.04 2.32
C LEU A 186 15.66 -8.03 2.05
N LYS A 187 16.31 -9.18 1.98
CA LYS A 187 17.73 -9.25 1.61
C LYS A 187 17.96 -8.72 0.20
N MET A 188 17.09 -9.11 -0.74
CA MET A 188 17.13 -8.60 -2.11
C MET A 188 16.85 -7.11 -2.15
N GLN A 189 15.77 -6.67 -1.51
CA GLN A 189 15.38 -5.25 -1.51
C GLN A 189 16.47 -4.37 -0.91
N LYS A 190 17.07 -4.74 0.23
CA LYS A 190 18.21 -4.02 0.84
C LYS A 190 19.44 -3.99 -0.08
N SER A 191 19.71 -5.09 -0.78
CA SER A 191 20.83 -5.15 -1.73
C SER A 191 20.60 -4.29 -2.96
N SER A 192 19.36 -4.20 -3.43
CA SER A 192 18.97 -3.42 -4.61
C SER A 192 18.84 -1.93 -4.30
N ALA A 193 18.09 -1.59 -3.26
CA ALA A 193 17.74 -0.21 -2.90
C ALA A 193 18.96 0.70 -2.79
N LYS A 194 20.02 0.26 -2.11
CA LYS A 194 21.27 1.03 -1.95
C LYS A 194 22.00 1.36 -3.24
N LYS A 195 21.65 0.70 -4.35
CA LYS A 195 22.24 0.91 -5.69
C LYS A 195 21.32 1.67 -6.63
N ILE A 196 20.08 1.98 -6.19
CA ILE A 196 19.14 2.76 -6.98
C ILE A 196 19.50 4.24 -6.88
N ASN A 197 19.53 4.91 -8.03
CA ASN A 197 19.99 6.28 -8.14
C ASN A 197 18.95 7.31 -7.67
N VAL A 198 17.66 7.02 -7.88
CA VAL A 198 16.55 7.93 -7.53
C VAL A 198 15.45 7.14 -6.82
N VAL A 199 15.21 7.50 -5.57
CA VAL A 199 14.13 6.96 -4.74
C VAL A 199 13.19 8.09 -4.36
N VAL A 200 11.88 7.88 -4.54
CA VAL A 200 10.83 8.80 -4.10
C VAL A 200 10.06 8.19 -2.95
N THR A 201 9.80 8.98 -1.91
CA THR A 201 9.04 8.56 -0.72
C THR A 201 8.10 9.68 -0.26
N PRO A 202 6.96 9.35 0.40
CA PRO A 202 5.95 10.37 0.69
C PRO A 202 6.20 11.21 1.95
N SER A 203 7.19 10.89 2.80
CA SER A 203 7.43 11.65 4.03
C SER A 203 8.90 11.69 4.45
N MET A 204 9.25 12.65 5.30
CA MET A 204 10.59 12.75 5.89
C MET A 204 10.90 11.55 6.78
N ASN A 205 9.93 11.08 7.58
CA ASN A 205 10.13 9.89 8.41
C ASN A 205 10.46 8.66 7.55
N SER A 206 9.71 8.45 6.45
CA SER A 206 10.01 7.37 5.51
C SER A 206 11.38 7.54 4.86
N LYS A 207 11.82 8.77 4.53
CA LYS A 207 13.15 9.06 4.00
C LYS A 207 14.24 8.63 4.97
N GLU A 208 14.14 9.02 6.24
CA GLU A 208 15.10 8.66 7.28
C GLU A 208 15.14 7.14 7.50
N ASP A 209 13.98 6.51 7.60
CA ASP A 209 13.89 5.06 7.78
C ASP A 209 14.43 4.27 6.57
N ILE A 210 14.18 4.73 5.35
CA ILE A 210 14.75 4.14 4.14
C ILE A 210 16.27 4.25 4.15
N HIS A 211 16.81 5.42 4.52
CA HIS A 211 18.25 5.60 4.65
C HIS A 211 18.84 4.62 5.69
N ILE A 212 18.25 4.54 6.88
CA ILE A 212 18.75 3.69 7.97
C ILE A 212 18.60 2.20 7.63
N ASP A 213 17.42 1.78 7.20
CA ASP A 213 17.08 0.36 7.09
C ASP A 213 17.56 -0.28 5.78
N PHE A 214 17.62 0.51 4.69
CA PHE A 214 17.99 0.05 3.35
C PHE A 214 19.33 0.58 2.86
N GLN A 215 19.98 1.48 3.63
CA GLN A 215 21.26 2.09 3.30
C GLN A 215 21.26 2.85 1.96
N VAL A 216 20.13 3.41 1.60
CA VAL A 216 20.03 4.31 0.44
C VAL A 216 20.69 5.65 0.81
N PRO A 217 21.60 6.20 -0.01
CA PRO A 217 22.17 7.54 0.23
C PRO A 217 21.07 8.61 0.35
N MET A 218 21.17 9.51 1.34
CA MET A 218 20.15 10.53 1.59
C MET A 218 19.92 11.45 0.39
N GLU A 219 20.95 11.72 -0.39
CA GLU A 219 20.91 12.51 -1.62
C GLU A 219 20.11 11.85 -2.74
N ASN A 220 20.02 10.52 -2.73
CA ASN A 220 19.24 9.75 -3.70
C ASN A 220 17.74 9.70 -3.35
N ILE A 221 17.35 10.13 -2.14
CA ILE A 221 15.96 10.06 -1.68
C ILE A 221 15.30 11.43 -1.76
N GLN A 222 14.28 11.53 -2.60
CA GLN A 222 13.43 12.71 -2.74
C GLN A 222 12.11 12.50 -1.98
N VAL A 223 11.67 13.52 -1.24
CA VAL A 223 10.37 13.48 -0.57
C VAL A 223 9.36 14.19 -1.47
N ILE A 224 8.37 13.44 -1.92
CA ILE A 224 7.20 13.95 -2.66
C ILE A 224 5.97 13.47 -1.91
N PRO A 225 5.32 14.33 -1.09
CA PRO A 225 4.14 13.95 -0.34
C PRO A 225 3.01 13.50 -1.26
N ASN A 226 2.24 12.51 -0.82
CA ASN A 226 1.01 12.14 -1.49
C ASN A 226 -0.03 13.25 -1.36
N GLY A 227 -0.92 13.38 -2.33
CA GLY A 227 -2.07 14.27 -2.27
C GLY A 227 -3.28 13.60 -1.63
N ILE A 228 -4.16 14.43 -1.06
CA ILE A 228 -5.54 14.04 -0.72
C ILE A 228 -6.45 14.67 -1.76
N ASP A 229 -7.34 13.89 -2.32
CA ASP A 229 -8.34 14.37 -3.29
C ASP A 229 -9.44 15.16 -2.56
N CYS A 230 -9.28 16.49 -2.53
CA CYS A 230 -10.22 17.39 -1.87
C CYS A 230 -11.52 17.59 -2.65
N ASP A 231 -11.64 17.08 -3.87
CA ASP A 231 -12.90 17.05 -4.61
C ASP A 231 -13.81 15.90 -4.14
N ILE A 232 -13.22 14.91 -3.46
CA ILE A 232 -13.93 13.77 -2.87
C ILE A 232 -13.99 13.89 -1.35
N PHE A 233 -12.83 14.14 -0.70
CA PHE A 233 -12.74 14.33 0.75
C PHE A 233 -12.90 15.82 1.08
N TYR A 234 -14.09 16.24 1.48
CA TYR A 234 -14.41 17.61 1.83
C TYR A 234 -15.49 17.66 2.93
N PRO A 235 -15.63 18.78 3.63
CA PRO A 235 -16.63 18.91 4.68
C PRO A 235 -18.06 18.79 4.12
N LEU A 236 -18.91 17.99 4.77
CA LEU A 236 -20.31 17.82 4.45
C LEU A 236 -21.21 18.49 5.52
N PRO A 237 -21.38 19.83 5.52
CA PRO A 237 -22.00 20.57 6.63
C PRO A 237 -23.49 20.25 6.84
N LYS A 238 -24.14 19.61 5.88
CA LYS A 238 -25.55 19.15 5.99
C LYS A 238 -25.68 17.82 6.74
N ILE A 239 -24.57 17.10 6.93
CA ILE A 239 -24.55 15.85 7.69
C ILE A 239 -24.18 16.19 9.13
N LEU A 240 -25.09 15.91 10.05
CA LEU A 240 -24.82 16.08 11.48
C LEU A 240 -24.01 14.90 12.01
N SER A 241 -22.92 15.18 12.71
CA SER A 241 -22.19 14.16 13.43
C SER A 241 -23.04 13.53 14.54
N LYS A 242 -22.93 12.24 14.71
CA LYS A 242 -23.59 11.50 15.79
C LYS A 242 -22.71 11.59 17.03
N LYS A 243 -23.32 12.03 18.15
CA LYS A 243 -22.64 12.11 19.44
C LYS A 243 -22.00 10.77 19.82
N ASN A 244 -20.80 10.81 20.38
CA ASN A 244 -20.03 9.65 20.82
C ASN A 244 -19.70 8.64 19.70
N ARG A 245 -19.87 9.01 18.41
CA ARG A 245 -19.50 8.17 17.29
C ARG A 245 -18.09 8.54 16.80
N LEU A 246 -17.18 7.58 16.90
CA LEU A 246 -15.80 7.68 16.46
C LEU A 246 -15.59 6.88 15.18
N ILE A 247 -14.59 7.22 14.39
CA ILE A 247 -14.22 6.49 13.17
C ILE A 247 -12.74 6.18 13.14
N THR A 248 -12.40 5.00 12.61
CA THR A 248 -11.03 4.66 12.25
C THR A 248 -10.99 3.90 10.92
N THR A 249 -10.02 4.20 10.09
CA THR A 249 -9.71 3.44 8.88
C THR A 249 -8.51 2.56 9.17
N ALA A 250 -8.74 1.29 9.43
CA ALA A 250 -7.71 0.36 9.82
C ALA A 250 -7.94 -1.03 9.21
N SER A 251 -6.89 -1.62 8.65
CA SER A 251 -6.90 -3.04 8.34
C SER A 251 -6.89 -3.82 9.66
N ALA A 252 -8.03 -4.42 10.01
CA ALA A 252 -8.15 -5.27 11.19
C ALA A 252 -7.16 -6.45 11.10
N ASP A 253 -6.71 -6.94 12.23
CA ASP A 253 -5.69 -8.00 12.34
C ASP A 253 -4.31 -7.66 11.73
N VAL A 254 -4.03 -6.37 11.45
CA VAL A 254 -2.70 -5.88 11.08
C VAL A 254 -2.12 -5.08 12.25
N PRO A 255 -1.13 -5.61 13.00
CA PRO A 255 -0.63 -4.99 14.22
C PRO A 255 -0.12 -3.55 14.00
N LEU A 256 0.48 -3.29 12.84
CA LEU A 256 1.01 -1.97 12.46
C LEU A 256 -0.07 -0.87 12.50
N LYS A 257 -1.33 -1.23 12.20
CA LYS A 257 -2.46 -0.28 12.16
C LYS A 257 -3.04 0.05 13.54
N GLY A 258 -2.59 -0.63 14.58
CA GLY A 258 -2.86 -0.26 15.97
C GLY A 258 -4.32 -0.32 16.40
N LEU A 259 -5.21 -1.03 15.69
CA LEU A 259 -6.63 -1.12 16.03
C LEU A 259 -6.86 -1.60 17.47
N ASP A 260 -5.98 -2.45 17.98
CA ASP A 260 -6.05 -2.95 19.37
C ASP A 260 -6.04 -1.78 20.38
N PHE A 261 -5.22 -0.75 20.17
CA PHE A 261 -5.17 0.43 21.05
C PHE A 261 -6.45 1.25 20.99
N SER A 262 -7.04 1.39 19.79
CA SER A 262 -8.37 2.02 19.67
C SER A 262 -9.44 1.23 20.42
N LEU A 263 -9.47 -0.09 20.29
CA LEU A 263 -10.43 -0.94 21.01
C LEU A 263 -10.24 -0.88 22.52
N GLU A 264 -9.01 -0.89 23.03
CA GLU A 264 -8.71 -0.72 24.44
C GLU A 264 -9.13 0.66 24.98
N ALA A 265 -8.96 1.72 24.16
CA ALA A 265 -9.43 3.06 24.50
C ALA A 265 -10.96 3.11 24.61
N ILE A 266 -11.70 2.53 23.65
CA ILE A 266 -13.16 2.44 23.72
C ILE A 266 -13.62 1.67 24.97
N ALA A 267 -12.97 0.56 25.30
CA ALA A 267 -13.30 -0.21 26.51
C ALA A 267 -13.13 0.61 27.81
N LYS A 268 -12.11 1.49 27.85
CA LYS A 268 -11.89 2.39 28.99
C LYS A 268 -12.92 3.52 29.07
N LEU A 269 -13.40 4.01 27.92
CA LEU A 269 -14.36 5.12 27.85
C LEU A 269 -15.81 4.63 28.05
N LYS A 270 -16.12 3.38 27.71
CA LYS A 270 -17.47 2.80 27.79
C LYS A 270 -18.20 3.05 29.13
N PRO A 271 -17.57 2.97 30.33
CA PRO A 271 -18.27 3.23 31.58
C PRO A 271 -18.75 4.68 31.74
N GLU A 272 -18.01 5.64 31.18
CA GLU A 272 -18.35 7.08 31.25
C GLU A 272 -19.27 7.50 30.08
N TYR A 273 -19.10 6.87 28.92
CA TYR A 273 -19.88 7.11 27.70
C TYR A 273 -20.55 5.81 27.22
N PRO A 274 -21.68 5.42 27.81
CA PRO A 274 -22.33 4.14 27.48
C PRO A 274 -22.75 3.99 26.01
N ASP A 275 -22.96 5.11 25.31
CA ASP A 275 -23.35 5.15 23.89
C ASP A 275 -22.14 5.29 22.94
N ILE A 276 -20.91 5.20 23.47
CA ILE A 276 -19.71 5.32 22.61
C ILE A 276 -19.68 4.23 21.55
N HIS A 277 -19.43 4.62 20.33
CA HIS A 277 -19.42 3.70 19.19
C HIS A 277 -18.24 3.97 18.25
N LEU A 278 -17.47 2.95 17.93
CA LEU A 278 -16.38 3.00 16.95
C LEU A 278 -16.82 2.38 15.63
N MET A 279 -16.87 3.18 14.57
CA MET A 279 -16.99 2.73 13.20
C MET A 279 -15.59 2.39 12.66
N VAL A 280 -15.36 1.17 12.23
CA VAL A 280 -14.11 0.71 11.63
C VAL A 280 -14.32 0.50 10.13
N ILE A 281 -13.62 1.28 9.31
CA ILE A 281 -13.53 1.01 7.88
C ILE A 281 -12.45 -0.06 7.68
N GLY A 282 -12.89 -1.31 7.51
CA GLY A 282 -12.05 -2.50 7.45
C GLY A 282 -12.84 -3.74 7.81
N SER A 283 -12.20 -4.90 7.81
CA SER A 283 -12.83 -6.19 8.15
C SER A 283 -11.93 -7.03 9.03
N PRO A 284 -12.42 -7.55 10.16
CA PRO A 284 -11.69 -8.53 10.93
C PRO A 284 -11.68 -9.88 10.19
N ARG A 285 -10.64 -10.67 10.42
CA ARG A 285 -10.62 -12.07 9.99
C ARG A 285 -11.54 -12.87 10.87
N LYS A 286 -12.33 -13.77 10.26
CA LYS A 286 -13.16 -14.72 11.00
C LYS A 286 -12.29 -15.51 12.00
N GLU A 287 -12.71 -15.53 13.26
CA GLU A 287 -11.95 -16.09 14.37
C GLU A 287 -10.55 -15.49 14.55
N GLY A 288 -10.35 -14.27 14.03
CA GLY A 288 -9.11 -13.51 14.08
C GLY A 288 -8.79 -12.95 15.47
N HIS A 289 -7.68 -12.23 15.54
CA HIS A 289 -7.28 -11.57 16.81
C HIS A 289 -8.29 -10.49 17.21
N THR A 290 -8.72 -9.67 16.25
CA THR A 290 -9.66 -8.58 16.49
C THR A 290 -11.00 -9.06 17.02
N GLU A 291 -11.59 -10.13 16.45
CA GLU A 291 -12.85 -10.69 16.96
C GLU A 291 -12.72 -11.23 18.39
N ARG A 292 -11.60 -11.88 18.70
CA ARG A 292 -11.33 -12.36 20.07
C ARG A 292 -11.16 -11.22 21.06
N LEU A 293 -10.50 -10.13 20.62
CA LEU A 293 -10.30 -8.95 21.45
C LEU A 293 -11.62 -8.22 21.73
N LEU A 294 -12.48 -8.07 20.73
CA LEU A 294 -13.83 -7.50 20.90
C LEU A 294 -14.64 -8.25 21.98
N LYS A 295 -14.65 -9.57 21.90
CA LYS A 295 -15.33 -10.42 22.91
C LYS A 295 -14.70 -10.26 24.30
N LYS A 296 -13.36 -10.26 24.38
CA LYS A 296 -12.64 -10.08 25.65
C LYS A 296 -12.92 -8.74 26.31
N LEU A 297 -13.11 -7.69 25.52
CA LEU A 297 -13.37 -6.33 25.99
C LEU A 297 -14.88 -6.01 26.07
N GLU A 298 -15.74 -6.96 25.70
CA GLU A 298 -17.21 -6.80 25.66
C GLU A 298 -17.64 -5.59 24.82
N LEU A 299 -17.07 -5.49 23.59
CA LEU A 299 -17.27 -4.36 22.67
C LEU A 299 -18.15 -4.69 21.46
N GLU A 300 -18.80 -5.88 21.40
CA GLU A 300 -19.57 -6.32 20.24
C GLU A 300 -20.68 -5.32 19.85
N ASN A 301 -21.26 -4.62 20.83
CA ASN A 301 -22.29 -3.61 20.61
C ASN A 301 -21.72 -2.18 20.44
N HIS A 302 -20.43 -1.97 20.66
CA HIS A 302 -19.75 -0.67 20.61
C HIS A 302 -18.88 -0.48 19.37
N VAL A 303 -18.73 -1.52 18.55
CA VAL A 303 -17.88 -1.48 17.34
C VAL A 303 -18.63 -2.06 16.16
N SER A 304 -18.59 -1.37 15.05
CA SER A 304 -19.12 -1.88 13.78
C SER A 304 -18.06 -1.78 12.68
N PHE A 305 -18.18 -2.65 11.69
CA PHE A 305 -17.24 -2.74 10.57
C PHE A 305 -17.98 -2.49 9.26
N ARG A 306 -17.34 -1.72 8.37
CA ARG A 306 -17.77 -1.57 6.98
C ARG A 306 -16.60 -1.80 6.02
N THR A 307 -16.88 -2.44 4.90
CA THR A 307 -15.89 -2.76 3.86
C THR A 307 -16.44 -2.42 2.49
N ASN A 308 -15.55 -2.35 1.51
CA ASN A 308 -15.91 -2.11 0.11
C ASN A 308 -16.70 -0.80 -0.10
N LEU A 309 -16.37 0.22 0.73
CA LEU A 309 -16.95 1.55 0.58
C LEU A 309 -16.28 2.31 -0.56
N THR A 310 -17.04 3.11 -1.27
CA THR A 310 -16.48 4.13 -2.17
C THR A 310 -15.84 5.26 -1.37
N LYS A 311 -15.01 6.07 -2.01
CA LYS A 311 -14.40 7.24 -1.36
C LYS A 311 -15.48 8.23 -0.83
N GLU A 312 -16.55 8.40 -1.58
CA GLU A 312 -17.70 9.25 -1.21
C GLU A 312 -18.43 8.70 0.02
N GLU A 313 -18.60 7.37 0.12
CA GLU A 313 -19.18 6.75 1.32
C GLU A 313 -18.25 6.91 2.53
N ILE A 314 -16.93 6.80 2.34
CA ILE A 314 -15.94 7.05 3.41
C ILE A 314 -16.03 8.52 3.87
N THR A 315 -16.17 9.47 2.95
CA THR A 315 -16.38 10.90 3.26
C THR A 315 -17.65 11.11 4.11
N GLN A 316 -18.73 10.40 3.79
CA GLN A 316 -19.97 10.44 4.61
C GLN A 316 -19.75 9.84 6.00
N GLU A 317 -18.97 8.76 6.11
CA GLU A 317 -18.64 8.16 7.41
C GLU A 317 -17.80 9.11 8.28
N TYR A 318 -16.83 9.83 7.70
CA TYR A 318 -16.11 10.90 8.39
C TYR A 318 -17.06 12.01 8.87
N ALA A 319 -17.93 12.51 8.01
CA ALA A 319 -18.88 13.58 8.35
C ALA A 319 -19.88 13.17 9.45
N GLN A 320 -20.26 11.89 9.53
CA GLN A 320 -21.15 11.38 10.58
C GLN A 320 -20.45 11.13 11.90
N SER A 321 -19.13 11.24 11.98
CA SER A 321 -18.34 10.92 13.16
C SER A 321 -17.94 12.19 13.91
N GLU A 322 -17.98 12.12 15.24
CA GLU A 322 -17.58 13.23 16.11
C GLU A 322 -16.05 13.42 16.10
N ALA A 323 -15.30 12.32 15.98
CA ALA A 323 -13.85 12.35 15.80
C ALA A 323 -13.33 11.11 15.06
N ALA A 324 -12.19 11.28 14.40
CA ALA A 324 -11.41 10.20 13.83
C ALA A 324 -10.28 9.79 14.77
N ILE A 325 -9.97 8.49 14.81
CA ILE A 325 -8.84 7.94 15.56
C ILE A 325 -7.90 7.24 14.58
N VAL A 326 -6.63 7.60 14.60
CA VAL A 326 -5.57 6.92 13.84
C VAL A 326 -4.48 6.48 14.80
N SER A 327 -4.57 5.23 15.25
CA SER A 327 -3.67 4.62 16.25
C SER A 327 -2.53 3.81 15.64
N SER A 328 -2.20 4.05 14.37
CA SER A 328 -1.16 3.32 13.65
C SER A 328 0.20 3.46 14.35
N LEU A 329 0.92 2.35 14.49
CA LEU A 329 2.28 2.33 15.05
C LEU A 329 3.32 2.84 14.05
N TYR A 330 2.97 2.83 12.78
CA TYR A 330 3.78 3.38 11.70
C TYR A 330 2.90 3.69 10.47
N GLU A 331 3.16 4.81 9.84
CA GLU A 331 2.59 5.21 8.56
C GLU A 331 3.67 5.80 7.65
N GLY A 332 3.67 5.43 6.38
CA GLY A 332 4.54 6.08 5.39
C GLY A 332 4.09 7.51 5.08
N PHE A 333 2.78 7.72 5.00
CA PHE A 333 2.15 9.03 4.76
C PHE A 333 0.98 9.32 5.70
N GLY A 334 0.11 8.34 5.93
CA GLY A 334 -1.06 8.52 6.80
C GLY A 334 -2.28 9.06 6.05
N PHE A 335 -2.71 8.40 4.98
CA PHE A 335 -3.92 8.77 4.26
C PHE A 335 -5.14 9.01 5.17
N PRO A 336 -5.45 8.15 6.16
CA PRO A 336 -6.58 8.39 7.06
C PRO A 336 -6.51 9.69 7.84
N VAL A 337 -5.31 10.15 8.17
CA VAL A 337 -5.09 11.46 8.81
C VAL A 337 -5.48 12.58 7.85
N GLY A 338 -4.94 12.56 6.63
CA GLY A 338 -5.23 13.57 5.62
C GLY A 338 -6.69 13.59 5.19
N GLU A 339 -7.32 12.43 5.04
CA GLU A 339 -8.74 12.29 4.71
C GLU A 339 -9.65 12.89 5.79
N ALA A 340 -9.41 12.55 7.07
CA ALA A 340 -10.15 13.10 8.19
C ALA A 340 -10.01 14.63 8.28
N MET A 341 -8.78 15.15 8.10
CA MET A 341 -8.52 16.60 8.08
C MET A 341 -9.23 17.28 6.91
N ALA A 342 -9.20 16.70 5.72
CA ALA A 342 -9.90 17.23 4.54
C ALA A 342 -11.41 17.25 4.73
N CYS A 343 -11.99 16.28 5.45
CA CYS A 343 -13.41 16.25 5.82
C CYS A 343 -13.76 17.17 7.00
N ALA A 344 -12.78 17.90 7.57
CA ALA A 344 -12.94 18.70 8.80
C ALA A 344 -13.43 17.87 10.01
N THR A 345 -13.15 16.57 10.04
CA THR A 345 -13.43 15.70 11.19
C THR A 345 -12.32 15.85 12.22
N PRO A 346 -12.63 16.21 13.50
CA PRO A 346 -11.64 16.24 14.56
C PRO A 346 -10.82 14.95 14.63
N LEU A 347 -9.52 15.05 14.90
CA LEU A 347 -8.62 13.91 14.76
C LEU A 347 -7.75 13.72 15.99
N VAL A 348 -7.63 12.47 16.44
CA VAL A 348 -6.60 12.00 17.38
C VAL A 348 -5.73 10.98 16.64
N ALA A 349 -4.43 11.27 16.53
CA ALA A 349 -3.47 10.38 15.87
C ALA A 349 -2.25 10.12 16.75
N THR A 350 -1.60 8.99 16.55
CA THR A 350 -0.27 8.74 17.13
C THR A 350 0.77 9.63 16.46
N ASN A 351 1.76 10.03 17.26
CA ASN A 351 2.90 10.83 16.80
C ASN A 351 4.01 9.95 16.23
#